data_af5b1391b6f1aaee3356a84645c3a37a
#
_entry.id   af5b1391b6f1aaee3356a84645c3a37a
#
_cell.length_a   1.000
_cell.length_b   1.000
_cell.length_c   1.000
_cell.angle_alpha   90.00
_cell.angle_beta   90.00
_cell.angle_gamma   90.00
#
_symmetry.space_group_name_H-M   'P 1'
#
loop_
_entity.id
_entity.type
_entity.pdbx_description
1 polymer ?
#
loop_
_entity_poly.entity_id
_entity_poly.type
_entity_poly.pdbx_seq_one_letter_code
_entity_poly.pdbx_strand_id
1 'polypeptide(L)'
;AIILLFRDHGSRELRSKNRLAFLIEEWGEEKFRAALQEKLSNPLIPAGVDLRSNEKSEHIGVYRQKQASMSYVGLKVPVGRIHADKLQGIARLAEKYGNGEIRFSHSNSLIIPNVPDQKLGDLLEESLVKEFTYHPSSVMRGLVSCVGMDYCHLATIETKSRALQVAAELEGKLPDTALITMHWSGCPASCGNHLVADIGLLGKKIKRGKEVVDAVDVYMGGRTGIDPKLAVKVMEDIPCDELANVLEFVVPYHTREKMHPIKGKKYKRNWKKAPLLLEKEVITKNTEEGQNERGQSHV
;
A
#
# COMPACT_ATOMS: atom_id res chain seq x y z
N ALA A 1 0.98 -30.86 -7.63
CA ALA A 1 0.56 -31.48 -6.36
C ALA A 1 -0.44 -30.59 -5.61
N ILE A 2 -0.12 -29.33 -5.23
CA ILE A 2 -0.99 -28.43 -4.44
C ILE A 2 -2.38 -28.25 -5.08
N ILE A 3 -2.42 -27.98 -6.40
CA ILE A 3 -3.69 -27.80 -7.14
C ILE A 3 -4.54 -29.08 -7.07
N LEU A 4 -3.92 -30.24 -7.24
CA LEU A 4 -4.62 -31.52 -7.15
C LEU A 4 -5.15 -31.78 -5.74
N LEU A 5 -4.37 -31.47 -4.72
CA LEU A 5 -4.78 -31.60 -3.32
C LEU A 5 -6.00 -30.71 -3.03
N PHE A 6 -5.94 -29.45 -3.46
CA PHE A 6 -7.08 -28.52 -3.29
C PHE A 6 -8.29 -28.92 -4.14
N ARG A 7 -8.08 -29.46 -5.33
CA ARG A 7 -9.19 -30.03 -6.15
C ARG A 7 -9.93 -31.12 -5.40
N ASP A 8 -9.16 -32.03 -4.78
CA ASP A 8 -9.72 -33.23 -4.15
C ASP A 8 -10.35 -32.97 -2.76
N HIS A 9 -9.83 -32.00 -2.03
CA HIS A 9 -10.19 -31.77 -0.61
C HIS A 9 -10.69 -30.36 -0.29
N GLY A 10 -10.54 -29.39 -1.20
CA GLY A 10 -11.04 -28.03 -0.97
C GLY A 10 -12.56 -27.97 -0.89
N SER A 11 -13.09 -27.20 0.07
CA SER A 11 -14.54 -27.01 0.21
C SER A 11 -15.17 -26.39 -1.06
N ARG A 12 -16.36 -26.84 -1.41
CA ARG A 12 -17.22 -26.31 -2.48
C ARG A 12 -18.57 -25.82 -1.97
N GLU A 13 -18.82 -25.94 -0.69
CA GLU A 13 -20.12 -25.61 -0.07
C GLU A 13 -20.38 -24.10 -0.09
N LEU A 14 -19.41 -23.31 0.32
CA LEU A 14 -19.50 -21.85 0.39
C LEU A 14 -18.45 -21.18 -0.50
N ARG A 15 -18.91 -20.39 -1.49
CA ARG A 15 -18.02 -19.67 -2.41
C ARG A 15 -17.02 -18.73 -1.68
N SER A 16 -17.43 -18.15 -0.58
CA SER A 16 -16.59 -17.30 0.26
C SER A 16 -15.48 -18.06 0.98
N LYS A 17 -15.64 -19.37 1.22
CA LYS A 17 -14.67 -20.24 1.87
C LYS A 17 -13.94 -21.19 0.89
N ASN A 18 -14.14 -21.02 -0.39
CA ASN A 18 -13.48 -21.84 -1.41
C ASN A 18 -12.13 -21.26 -1.82
N ARG A 19 -11.16 -21.36 -0.92
CA ARG A 19 -9.76 -20.98 -1.15
C ARG A 19 -8.83 -21.94 -0.42
N LEU A 20 -7.60 -22.10 -0.95
CA LEU A 20 -6.57 -22.97 -0.38
C LEU A 20 -6.28 -22.65 1.11
N ALA A 21 -6.29 -21.38 1.46
CA ALA A 21 -6.03 -20.94 2.83
C ALA A 21 -6.99 -21.59 3.84
N PHE A 22 -8.27 -21.73 3.51
CA PHE A 22 -9.25 -22.36 4.39
C PHE A 22 -9.02 -23.86 4.57
N LEU A 23 -8.55 -24.56 3.53
CA LEU A 23 -8.16 -25.96 3.64
C LEU A 23 -6.96 -26.14 4.57
N ILE A 24 -5.96 -25.25 4.47
CA ILE A 24 -4.79 -25.28 5.35
C ILE A 24 -5.17 -24.92 6.79
N GLU A 25 -6.06 -23.95 6.98
CA GLU A 25 -6.58 -23.55 8.30
C GLU A 25 -7.33 -24.71 8.98
N GLU A 26 -8.17 -25.42 8.22
CA GLU A 26 -8.94 -26.57 8.71
C GLU A 26 -8.05 -27.78 9.08
N TRP A 27 -7.08 -28.08 8.23
CA TRP A 27 -6.25 -29.28 8.40
C TRP A 27 -5.04 -29.07 9.30
N GLY A 28 -4.58 -27.84 9.43
CA GLY A 28 -3.27 -27.51 9.99
C GLY A 28 -2.13 -27.80 9.02
N GLU A 29 -0.98 -27.18 9.28
CA GLU A 29 0.18 -27.25 8.40
C GLU A 29 0.74 -28.66 8.27
N GLU A 30 0.81 -29.41 9.37
CA GLU A 30 1.39 -30.75 9.41
C GLU A 30 0.61 -31.75 8.53
N LYS A 31 -0.73 -31.81 8.68
CA LYS A 31 -1.57 -32.67 7.87
C LYS A 31 -1.53 -32.30 6.39
N PHE A 32 -1.57 -30.98 6.09
CA PHE A 32 -1.49 -30.50 4.73
C PHE A 32 -0.15 -30.89 4.08
N ARG A 33 0.96 -30.74 4.81
CA ARG A 33 2.29 -31.09 4.35
C ARG A 33 2.44 -32.60 4.10
N ALA A 34 1.92 -33.44 4.98
CA ALA A 34 1.92 -34.90 4.82
C ALA A 34 1.15 -35.32 3.55
N ALA A 35 -0.07 -34.83 3.36
CA ALA A 35 -0.88 -35.12 2.19
C ALA A 35 -0.27 -34.55 0.89
N LEU A 36 0.45 -33.43 0.94
CA LEU A 36 1.21 -32.89 -0.18
C LEU A 36 2.38 -33.80 -0.53
N GLN A 37 3.08 -34.31 0.46
CA GLN A 37 4.21 -35.24 0.27
C GLN A 37 3.79 -36.52 -0.45
N GLU A 38 2.61 -37.07 -0.16
CA GLU A 38 2.07 -38.26 -0.84
C GLU A 38 1.85 -38.04 -2.35
N LYS A 39 1.64 -36.80 -2.77
CA LYS A 39 1.45 -36.42 -4.19
C LYS A 39 2.76 -36.02 -4.89
N LEU A 40 3.90 -36.14 -4.22
CA LEU A 40 5.21 -35.77 -4.76
C LEU A 40 6.12 -37.00 -4.85
N SER A 41 6.84 -37.10 -5.95
CA SER A 41 7.83 -38.17 -6.17
C SER A 41 9.10 -37.99 -5.34
N ASN A 42 9.42 -36.75 -4.98
CA ASN A 42 10.60 -36.41 -4.18
C ASN A 42 10.19 -35.87 -2.82
N PRO A 43 10.99 -36.08 -1.76
CA PRO A 43 10.71 -35.54 -0.46
C PRO A 43 10.73 -34.00 -0.47
N LEU A 44 9.82 -33.41 0.29
CA LEU A 44 9.83 -31.96 0.54
C LEU A 44 11.07 -31.62 1.36
N ILE A 45 11.92 -30.79 0.79
CA ILE A 45 13.11 -30.27 1.47
C ILE A 45 12.67 -29.37 2.64
N PRO A 46 13.25 -29.52 3.84
CA PRO A 46 13.02 -28.58 4.93
C PRO A 46 13.39 -27.16 4.52
N ALA A 47 12.65 -26.17 5.04
CA ALA A 47 13.01 -24.78 4.83
C ALA A 47 14.41 -24.51 5.39
N GLY A 48 15.23 -23.83 4.62
CA GLY A 48 16.54 -23.36 5.06
C GLY A 48 16.44 -22.16 6.02
N VAL A 49 17.58 -21.56 6.31
CA VAL A 49 17.63 -20.31 7.08
C VAL A 49 16.91 -19.21 6.30
N ASP A 50 16.08 -18.44 7.00
CA ASP A 50 15.42 -17.29 6.42
C ASP A 50 16.42 -16.16 6.15
N LEU A 51 16.74 -15.95 4.90
CA LEU A 51 17.69 -14.91 4.43
C LEU A 51 16.98 -13.63 3.99
N ARG A 52 15.65 -13.51 4.19
CA ARG A 52 14.94 -12.27 3.85
C ARG A 52 15.46 -11.11 4.68
N SER A 53 15.72 -9.97 4.03
CA SER A 53 16.03 -8.72 4.72
C SER A 53 14.77 -8.08 5.29
N ASN A 54 14.91 -7.38 6.41
CA ASN A 54 13.87 -6.48 6.93
C ASN A 54 13.74 -5.21 6.10
N GLU A 55 14.72 -4.91 5.26
CA GLU A 55 14.68 -3.76 4.37
C GLU A 55 13.71 -4.02 3.22
N LYS A 56 12.73 -3.16 3.09
CA LYS A 56 11.81 -3.15 1.95
C LYS A 56 12.48 -2.45 0.78
N SER A 57 13.10 -3.20 -0.12
CA SER A 57 13.56 -2.66 -1.40
C SER A 57 12.37 -2.62 -2.37
N GLU A 58 11.88 -1.43 -2.66
CA GLU A 58 10.83 -1.21 -3.66
C GLU A 58 11.42 -0.92 -5.04
N HIS A 59 12.75 -0.94 -5.13
CA HIS A 59 13.51 -0.62 -6.35
C HIS A 59 13.22 0.79 -6.93
N ILE A 60 12.66 1.70 -6.14
CA ILE A 60 12.45 3.09 -6.52
C ILE A 60 13.67 3.89 -6.08
N GLY A 61 14.39 4.45 -7.04
CA GLY A 61 15.66 5.12 -6.79
C GLY A 61 16.71 4.75 -7.84
N VAL A 62 17.95 5.10 -7.54
CA VAL A 62 19.12 4.76 -8.36
C VAL A 62 19.98 3.75 -7.61
N TYR A 63 20.25 2.61 -8.24
CA TYR A 63 20.97 1.52 -7.61
C TYR A 63 22.02 0.94 -8.56
N ARG A 64 23.19 0.59 -8.00
CA ARG A 64 24.20 -0.15 -8.74
C ARG A 64 23.76 -1.60 -8.99
N GLN A 65 24.08 -2.11 -10.18
CA GLN A 65 23.87 -3.50 -10.54
C GLN A 65 25.11 -4.34 -10.17
N LYS A 66 24.96 -5.68 -10.27
CA LYS A 66 26.10 -6.60 -10.11
C LYS A 66 27.09 -6.46 -11.25
N GLN A 67 26.64 -6.05 -12.42
CA GLN A 67 27.49 -5.74 -13.57
C GLN A 67 28.29 -4.48 -13.29
N ALA A 68 29.59 -4.52 -13.53
CA ALA A 68 30.47 -3.38 -13.30
C ALA A 68 30.06 -2.17 -14.17
N SER A 69 30.12 -0.99 -13.58
CA SER A 69 29.80 0.29 -14.21
C SER A 69 28.39 0.37 -14.82
N MET A 70 27.45 -0.39 -14.24
CA MET A 70 26.04 -0.39 -14.61
C MET A 70 25.15 -0.07 -13.40
N SER A 71 24.13 0.72 -13.64
CA SER A 71 23.10 1.06 -12.67
C SER A 71 21.70 0.77 -13.22
N TYR A 72 20.70 0.74 -12.35
CA TYR A 72 19.31 0.81 -12.75
C TYR A 72 18.61 1.99 -12.08
N VAL A 73 17.61 2.52 -12.77
CA VAL A 73 16.76 3.60 -12.28
C VAL A 73 15.34 3.09 -12.13
N GLY A 74 14.84 3.11 -10.90
CA GLY A 74 13.47 2.76 -10.58
C GLY A 74 12.60 4.00 -10.42
N LEU A 75 11.53 4.08 -11.19
CA LEU A 75 10.60 5.19 -11.26
C LEU A 75 9.26 4.83 -10.62
N LYS A 76 8.72 5.70 -9.78
CA LYS A 76 7.36 5.52 -9.24
C LYS A 76 6.32 5.84 -10.30
N VAL A 77 5.43 4.91 -10.58
CA VAL A 77 4.21 5.17 -11.35
C VAL A 77 3.07 5.41 -10.36
N PRO A 78 2.60 6.66 -10.19
CA PRO A 78 1.55 6.96 -9.21
C PRO A 78 0.33 6.07 -9.41
N VAL A 79 -0.07 5.34 -8.36
CA VAL A 79 -1.17 4.36 -8.34
C VAL A 79 -1.15 3.33 -9.48
N GLY A 80 0.01 3.13 -10.14
CA GLY A 80 0.15 2.21 -11.27
C GLY A 80 -0.63 2.61 -12.53
N ARG A 81 -0.93 3.91 -12.72
CA ARG A 81 -1.61 4.45 -13.91
C ARG A 81 -0.63 5.23 -14.76
N ILE A 82 -0.42 4.80 -16.00
CA ILE A 82 0.42 5.46 -16.98
C ILE A 82 -0.28 5.51 -18.34
N HIS A 83 -0.21 6.65 -19.02
CA HIS A 83 -0.71 6.78 -20.39
C HIS A 83 0.26 6.13 -21.39
N ALA A 84 -0.29 5.61 -22.49
CA ALA A 84 0.49 4.87 -23.49
C ALA A 84 1.65 5.67 -24.10
N ASP A 85 1.43 6.97 -24.40
CA ASP A 85 2.46 7.87 -24.91
C ASP A 85 3.62 8.07 -23.93
N LYS A 86 3.33 8.17 -22.63
CA LYS A 86 4.34 8.26 -21.56
C LYS A 86 5.13 6.95 -21.45
N LEU A 87 4.44 5.81 -21.49
CA LEU A 87 5.09 4.49 -21.46
C LEU A 87 6.01 4.32 -22.69
N GLN A 88 5.56 4.71 -23.88
CA GLN A 88 6.40 4.74 -25.09
C GLN A 88 7.59 5.69 -24.93
N GLY A 89 7.38 6.84 -24.27
CA GLY A 89 8.47 7.76 -23.94
C GLY A 89 9.53 7.09 -23.05
N ILE A 90 9.12 6.41 -22.00
CA ILE A 90 10.04 5.64 -21.11
C ILE A 90 10.76 4.54 -21.91
N ALA A 91 10.07 3.85 -22.84
CA ALA A 91 10.70 2.84 -23.69
C ALA A 91 11.86 3.45 -24.53
N ARG A 92 11.62 4.62 -25.15
CA ARG A 92 12.68 5.34 -25.88
C ARG A 92 13.85 5.77 -24.98
N LEU A 93 13.59 6.14 -23.71
CA LEU A 93 14.66 6.42 -22.77
C LEU A 93 15.47 5.15 -22.43
N ALA A 94 14.81 4.01 -22.26
CA ALA A 94 15.48 2.73 -22.04
C ALA A 94 16.36 2.33 -23.24
N GLU A 95 15.93 2.59 -24.49
CA GLU A 95 16.73 2.39 -25.70
C GLU A 95 17.92 3.35 -25.78
N LYS A 96 17.71 4.63 -25.46
CA LYS A 96 18.74 5.69 -25.55
C LYS A 96 19.84 5.52 -24.50
N TYR A 97 19.45 5.22 -23.26
CA TYR A 97 20.35 5.24 -22.10
C TYR A 97 20.75 3.86 -21.60
N GLY A 98 19.94 2.83 -21.81
CA GLY A 98 20.17 1.45 -21.39
C GLY A 98 20.33 0.50 -22.59
N ASN A 99 19.73 -0.68 -22.44
CA ASN A 99 19.71 -1.71 -23.48
C ASN A 99 18.32 -1.94 -24.11
N GLY A 100 17.37 -1.01 -23.92
CA GLY A 100 16.00 -1.13 -24.40
C GLY A 100 15.07 -1.94 -23.50
N GLU A 101 15.53 -2.39 -22.34
CA GLU A 101 14.73 -3.17 -21.39
C GLU A 101 13.99 -2.29 -20.41
N ILE A 102 12.73 -2.62 -20.13
CA ILE A 102 11.94 -2.06 -19.03
C ILE A 102 11.41 -3.22 -18.19
N ARG A 103 11.45 -3.07 -16.86
CA ARG A 103 10.85 -4.01 -15.91
C ARG A 103 9.74 -3.36 -15.12
N PHE A 104 8.66 -4.09 -14.90
CA PHE A 104 7.57 -3.70 -14.00
C PHE A 104 7.78 -4.35 -12.64
N SER A 105 7.49 -3.60 -11.56
CA SER A 105 7.52 -4.15 -10.22
C SER A 105 6.12 -4.28 -9.61
N HIS A 106 6.01 -5.10 -8.58
CA HIS A 106 4.76 -5.27 -7.83
C HIS A 106 4.34 -4.02 -7.03
N SER A 107 5.25 -3.08 -6.79
CA SER A 107 5.00 -1.82 -6.08
C SER A 107 4.56 -0.67 -7.00
N ASN A 108 4.03 -0.99 -8.19
CA ASN A 108 3.62 0.01 -9.19
C ASN A 108 4.77 0.92 -9.60
N SER A 109 5.93 0.34 -9.91
CA SER A 109 7.09 1.07 -10.41
C SER A 109 7.60 0.49 -11.72
N LEU A 110 8.31 1.34 -12.48
CA LEU A 110 9.04 0.98 -13.68
C LEU A 110 10.54 1.00 -13.37
N ILE A 111 11.29 0.07 -13.93
CA ILE A 111 12.74 0.02 -13.77
C ILE A 111 13.36 0.06 -15.16
N ILE A 112 14.28 1.00 -15.37
CA ILE A 112 15.18 1.06 -16.53
C ILE A 112 16.50 0.45 -16.09
N PRO A 113 16.81 -0.79 -16.44
CA PRO A 113 18.07 -1.45 -16.07
C PRO A 113 19.18 -1.16 -17.09
N ASN A 114 20.39 -1.64 -16.77
CA ASN A 114 21.54 -1.66 -17.65
C ASN A 114 21.95 -0.28 -18.18
N VAL A 115 21.82 0.74 -17.32
CA VAL A 115 22.26 2.11 -17.62
C VAL A 115 23.74 2.24 -17.29
N PRO A 116 24.62 2.51 -18.26
CA PRO A 116 26.03 2.80 -17.97
C PRO A 116 26.16 4.01 -17.04
N ASP A 117 27.02 3.93 -16.03
CA ASP A 117 27.18 5.00 -15.03
C ASP A 117 27.51 6.36 -15.68
N GLN A 118 28.19 6.37 -16.84
CA GLN A 118 28.50 7.57 -17.62
C GLN A 118 27.25 8.26 -18.20
N LYS A 119 26.18 7.51 -18.49
CA LYS A 119 24.93 8.03 -19.05
C LYS A 119 23.88 8.33 -17.98
N LEU A 120 24.15 7.97 -16.73
CA LEU A 120 23.18 8.03 -15.66
C LEU A 120 22.74 9.49 -15.40
N GLY A 121 23.68 10.43 -15.33
CA GLY A 121 23.38 11.84 -15.11
C GLY A 121 22.41 12.39 -16.15
N ASP A 122 22.68 12.15 -17.44
CA ASP A 122 21.82 12.61 -18.52
C ASP A 122 20.41 12.00 -18.47
N LEU A 123 20.30 10.69 -18.12
CA LEU A 123 18.99 10.05 -17.93
C LEU A 123 18.19 10.70 -16.80
N LEU A 124 18.84 11.05 -15.68
CA LEU A 124 18.15 11.64 -14.53
C LEU A 124 17.63 13.07 -14.82
N GLU A 125 18.19 13.76 -15.82
CA GLU A 125 17.73 15.08 -16.26
C GLU A 125 16.52 15.01 -17.22
N GLU A 126 16.20 13.86 -17.78
CA GLU A 126 15.06 13.70 -18.70
C GLU A 126 13.73 14.03 -18.04
N SER A 127 12.85 14.73 -18.75
CA SER A 127 11.58 15.25 -18.22
C SER A 127 10.65 14.13 -17.71
N LEU A 128 10.60 12.99 -18.40
CA LEU A 128 9.79 11.83 -17.97
C LEU A 128 10.34 11.18 -16.71
N VAL A 129 11.66 11.19 -16.50
CA VAL A 129 12.28 10.69 -15.26
C VAL A 129 11.96 11.60 -14.08
N LYS A 130 11.89 12.91 -14.32
CA LYS A 130 11.45 13.90 -13.32
C LYS A 130 9.95 13.79 -13.02
N GLU A 131 9.12 13.53 -14.03
CA GLU A 131 7.67 13.35 -13.90
C GLU A 131 7.33 12.09 -13.07
N PHE A 132 7.91 10.94 -13.39
CA PHE A 132 7.70 9.67 -12.70
C PHE A 132 8.65 9.45 -11.51
N THR A 133 9.36 10.37 -11.14
CA THR A 133 10.37 10.53 -10.09
C THR A 133 10.95 9.24 -9.49
N TYR A 134 12.26 9.21 -9.32
CA TYR A 134 12.99 8.20 -8.56
C TYR A 134 13.15 8.59 -7.07
N HIS A 135 12.69 9.79 -6.68
CA HIS A 135 12.65 10.29 -5.32
C HIS A 135 11.23 10.76 -4.93
N PRO A 136 10.22 9.87 -4.96
CA PRO A 136 8.89 10.26 -4.51
C PRO A 136 8.88 10.57 -3.01
N SER A 137 7.90 11.36 -2.58
CA SER A 137 7.64 11.60 -1.15
C SER A 137 7.41 10.29 -0.40
N SER A 138 7.52 10.33 0.92
CA SER A 138 7.28 9.16 1.79
C SER A 138 5.87 8.61 1.63
N VAL A 139 4.87 9.47 1.42
CA VAL A 139 3.48 9.07 1.21
C VAL A 139 3.30 8.42 -0.17
N MET A 140 3.79 9.08 -1.22
CA MET A 140 3.66 8.58 -2.60
C MET A 140 4.42 7.27 -2.81
N ARG A 141 5.59 7.10 -2.19
CA ARG A 141 6.39 5.88 -2.27
C ARG A 141 5.61 4.66 -1.84
N GLY A 142 4.90 4.73 -0.72
CA GLY A 142 4.13 3.62 -0.15
C GLY A 142 2.68 3.52 -0.62
N LEU A 143 2.25 4.38 -1.57
CA LEU A 143 0.88 4.40 -2.07
C LEU A 143 0.63 3.27 -3.06
N VAL A 144 -0.37 2.42 -2.77
CA VAL A 144 -0.87 1.37 -3.65
C VAL A 144 -2.39 1.46 -3.75
N SER A 145 -2.93 1.28 -4.95
CA SER A 145 -4.37 1.31 -5.18
C SER A 145 -4.78 0.20 -6.15
N CYS A 146 -5.89 -0.46 -5.89
CA CYS A 146 -6.52 -1.34 -6.87
C CYS A 146 -7.06 -0.53 -8.06
N VAL A 147 -7.59 -1.19 -9.09
CA VAL A 147 -8.07 -0.51 -10.30
C VAL A 147 -9.30 0.39 -10.07
N GLY A 148 -10.11 0.12 -9.02
CA GLY A 148 -11.30 0.91 -8.70
C GLY A 148 -12.44 0.79 -9.71
N MET A 149 -13.46 1.62 -9.55
CA MET A 149 -14.68 1.58 -10.38
C MET A 149 -14.44 1.92 -11.85
N ASP A 150 -13.36 2.61 -12.19
CA ASP A 150 -13.07 2.96 -13.59
C ASP A 150 -12.96 1.72 -14.50
N TYR A 151 -12.46 0.59 -13.96
CA TYR A 151 -12.19 -0.62 -14.71
C TYR A 151 -12.68 -1.91 -14.03
N CYS A 152 -13.31 -1.83 -12.85
CA CYS A 152 -13.75 -2.98 -12.09
C CYS A 152 -15.20 -2.84 -11.65
N HIS A 153 -16.10 -3.63 -12.24
CA HIS A 153 -17.53 -3.66 -11.90
C HIS A 153 -17.84 -4.21 -10.50
N LEU A 154 -16.85 -4.83 -9.81
CA LEU A 154 -16.99 -5.29 -8.44
C LEU A 154 -16.62 -4.20 -7.42
N ALA A 155 -15.90 -3.16 -7.84
CA ALA A 155 -15.51 -2.08 -6.94
C ALA A 155 -16.73 -1.24 -6.55
N THR A 156 -16.77 -0.81 -5.28
CA THR A 156 -17.84 0.04 -4.74
C THR A 156 -17.52 1.52 -4.86
N ILE A 157 -16.23 1.86 -4.94
CA ILE A 157 -15.75 3.25 -5.08
C ILE A 157 -14.63 3.34 -6.12
N GLU A 158 -14.41 4.52 -6.65
CA GLU A 158 -13.21 4.87 -7.40
C GLU A 158 -12.03 4.97 -6.39
N THR A 159 -10.87 4.44 -6.76
CA THR A 159 -9.75 4.36 -5.81
C THR A 159 -8.52 5.13 -6.25
N LYS A 160 -8.19 5.17 -7.54
CA LYS A 160 -6.91 5.72 -8.00
C LYS A 160 -6.84 7.24 -7.90
N SER A 161 -7.84 7.95 -8.36
CA SER A 161 -7.87 9.42 -8.29
C SER A 161 -8.04 9.89 -6.84
N ARG A 162 -8.85 9.18 -6.05
CA ARG A 162 -9.00 9.47 -4.60
C ARG A 162 -7.70 9.23 -3.85
N ALA A 163 -7.00 8.13 -4.13
CA ALA A 163 -5.72 7.85 -3.49
C ALA A 163 -4.67 8.93 -3.80
N LEU A 164 -4.62 9.42 -5.04
CA LEU A 164 -3.74 10.53 -5.42
C LEU A 164 -4.11 11.84 -4.74
N GLN A 165 -5.41 12.16 -4.66
CA GLN A 165 -5.88 13.37 -3.99
C GLN A 165 -5.51 13.34 -2.50
N VAL A 166 -5.84 12.26 -1.79
CA VAL A 166 -5.52 12.12 -0.37
C VAL A 166 -4.01 12.14 -0.13
N ALA A 167 -3.21 11.51 -1.01
CA ALA A 167 -1.77 11.56 -0.90
C ALA A 167 -1.23 12.99 -1.05
N ALA A 168 -1.70 13.75 -2.03
CA ALA A 168 -1.28 15.13 -2.25
C ALA A 168 -1.64 16.05 -1.06
N GLU A 169 -2.84 15.88 -0.49
CA GLU A 169 -3.25 16.62 0.71
C GLU A 169 -2.39 16.27 1.92
N LEU A 170 -2.06 14.99 2.11
CA LEU A 170 -1.18 14.54 3.20
C LEU A 170 0.27 15.02 3.03
N GLU A 171 0.79 15.07 1.81
CA GLU A 171 2.12 15.62 1.53
C GLU A 171 2.22 17.10 1.94
N GLY A 172 1.18 17.88 1.68
CA GLY A 172 1.09 19.27 2.10
C GLY A 172 1.00 19.45 3.63
N LYS A 173 0.32 18.52 4.32
CA LYS A 173 0.11 18.58 5.77
C LYS A 173 1.25 17.95 6.58
N LEU A 174 1.92 16.94 6.03
CA LEU A 174 2.91 16.10 6.70
C LEU A 174 4.18 15.93 5.85
N PRO A 175 4.90 17.03 5.51
CA PRO A 175 6.03 16.98 4.57
C PRO A 175 7.19 16.10 5.06
N ASP A 176 7.41 16.01 6.37
CA ASP A 176 8.51 15.26 6.98
C ASP A 176 8.09 13.89 7.53
N THR A 177 6.97 13.32 7.05
CA THR A 177 6.51 12.03 7.55
C THR A 177 7.47 10.90 7.14
N ALA A 178 7.69 9.93 8.04
CA ALA A 178 8.42 8.71 7.71
C ALA A 178 7.66 7.88 6.66
N LEU A 179 8.39 7.00 5.96
CA LEU A 179 7.79 6.09 4.97
C LEU A 179 6.65 5.27 5.59
N ILE A 180 5.47 5.40 4.99
CA ILE A 180 4.28 4.61 5.30
C ILE A 180 3.77 3.92 4.05
N THR A 181 3.24 2.72 4.22
CA THR A 181 2.48 2.04 3.17
C THR A 181 1.00 2.33 3.34
N MET A 182 0.35 2.87 2.29
CA MET A 182 -1.08 3.16 2.28
C MET A 182 -1.73 2.44 1.09
N HIS A 183 -2.56 1.44 1.39
CA HIS A 183 -3.15 0.56 0.39
C HIS A 183 -4.66 0.73 0.29
N TRP A 184 -5.16 0.98 -0.92
CA TRP A 184 -6.57 1.18 -1.22
C TRP A 184 -7.19 -0.04 -1.92
N SER A 185 -8.24 -0.59 -1.35
CA SER A 185 -9.08 -1.61 -1.98
C SER A 185 -10.49 -1.07 -2.19
N GLY A 186 -11.02 -1.10 -3.40
CA GLY A 186 -12.35 -0.58 -3.73
C GLY A 186 -13.49 -1.50 -3.31
N CYS A 187 -13.22 -2.71 -2.81
CA CYS A 187 -14.21 -3.67 -2.34
C CYS A 187 -13.57 -4.77 -1.48
N PRO A 188 -14.37 -5.63 -0.81
CA PRO A 188 -13.88 -6.73 0.03
C PRO A 188 -12.99 -7.77 -0.67
N ALA A 189 -12.92 -7.79 -2.01
CA ALA A 189 -11.97 -8.65 -2.75
C ALA A 189 -10.50 -8.35 -2.43
N SER A 190 -10.21 -7.17 -1.81
CA SER A 190 -8.89 -6.81 -1.28
C SER A 190 -7.74 -6.78 -2.30
N CYS A 191 -8.03 -6.48 -3.57
CA CYS A 191 -7.01 -6.46 -4.62
C CYS A 191 -5.88 -5.45 -4.37
N GLY A 192 -6.11 -4.41 -3.56
CA GLY A 192 -5.07 -3.48 -3.10
C GLY A 192 -4.29 -3.99 -1.89
N ASN A 193 -4.60 -5.19 -1.37
CA ASN A 193 -3.93 -5.78 -0.19
C ASN A 193 -3.94 -4.85 1.04
N HIS A 194 -5.09 -4.23 1.34
CA HIS A 194 -5.23 -3.27 2.43
C HIS A 194 -4.88 -3.84 3.82
N LEU A 195 -4.99 -5.17 4.00
CA LEU A 195 -4.70 -5.82 5.28
C LEU A 195 -3.21 -5.97 5.60
N VAL A 196 -2.31 -5.71 4.66
CA VAL A 196 -0.86 -5.86 4.88
C VAL A 196 -0.09 -4.55 4.82
N ALA A 197 -0.81 -3.43 4.79
CA ALA A 197 -0.25 -2.09 4.80
C ALA A 197 -0.23 -1.49 6.21
N ASP A 198 0.62 -0.48 6.41
CA ASP A 198 0.60 0.33 7.63
C ASP A 198 -0.78 0.97 7.82
N ILE A 199 -1.35 1.50 6.72
CA ILE A 199 -2.70 2.04 6.63
C ILE A 199 -3.41 1.34 5.47
N GLY A 200 -4.46 0.60 5.77
CA GLY A 200 -5.31 -0.06 4.81
C GLY A 200 -6.66 0.64 4.70
N LEU A 201 -7.13 0.86 3.48
CA LEU A 201 -8.38 1.54 3.18
C LEU A 201 -9.28 0.61 2.36
N LEU A 202 -10.44 0.29 2.91
CA LEU A 202 -11.44 -0.57 2.27
C LEU A 202 -12.66 0.23 1.89
N GLY A 203 -12.86 0.40 0.60
CA GLY A 203 -13.96 1.18 0.03
C GLY A 203 -15.35 0.59 0.26
N LYS A 204 -16.29 1.48 0.53
CA LYS A 204 -17.71 1.19 0.71
C LYS A 204 -18.56 2.42 0.34
N LYS A 205 -19.86 2.26 0.34
CA LYS A 205 -20.82 3.37 0.27
C LYS A 205 -21.61 3.45 1.56
N ILE A 206 -21.82 4.68 2.04
CA ILE A 206 -22.62 4.95 3.25
C ILE A 206 -23.72 5.97 2.94
N LYS A 207 -24.77 5.98 3.77
CA LYS A 207 -25.80 7.01 3.73
C LYS A 207 -25.42 8.18 4.65
N ARG A 208 -25.37 9.39 4.10
CA ARG A 208 -25.20 10.64 4.86
C ARG A 208 -26.43 11.50 4.65
N GLY A 209 -27.35 11.41 5.59
CA GLY A 209 -28.68 12.00 5.42
C GLY A 209 -29.45 11.34 4.27
N LYS A 210 -29.76 12.09 3.21
CA LYS A 210 -30.47 11.59 2.02
C LYS A 210 -29.54 11.12 0.90
N GLU A 211 -28.24 11.39 1.00
CA GLU A 211 -27.25 11.09 -0.03
C GLU A 211 -26.49 9.79 0.26
N VAL A 212 -26.03 9.16 -0.80
CA VAL A 212 -25.10 8.02 -0.73
C VAL A 212 -23.72 8.52 -1.13
N VAL A 213 -22.78 8.47 -0.20
CA VAL A 213 -21.42 8.97 -0.41
C VAL A 213 -20.41 7.83 -0.37
N ASP A 214 -19.27 8.03 -1.04
CA ASP A 214 -18.14 7.11 -0.98
C ASP A 214 -17.42 7.28 0.36
N ALA A 215 -17.12 6.15 0.99
CA ALA A 215 -16.47 6.07 2.27
C ALA A 215 -15.46 4.92 2.32
N VAL A 216 -14.66 4.88 3.36
CA VAL A 216 -13.72 3.79 3.63
C VAL A 216 -13.79 3.34 5.09
N ASP A 217 -13.51 2.05 5.29
CA ASP A 217 -13.06 1.53 6.59
C ASP A 217 -11.55 1.65 6.64
N VAL A 218 -11.01 2.11 7.78
CA VAL A 218 -9.58 2.30 8.00
C VAL A 218 -9.02 1.14 8.83
N TYR A 219 -7.98 0.52 8.31
CA TYR A 219 -7.23 -0.56 8.95
C TYR A 219 -5.81 -0.10 9.25
N MET A 220 -5.21 -0.55 10.34
CA MET A 220 -3.86 -0.15 10.72
C MET A 220 -3.00 -1.31 11.23
N GLY A 221 -1.69 -1.15 11.07
CA GLY A 221 -0.67 -2.00 11.64
C GLY A 221 -0.43 -3.29 10.89
N GLY A 222 -0.82 -3.37 9.61
CA GLY A 222 -0.43 -4.45 8.71
C GLY A 222 1.07 -4.40 8.41
N ARG A 223 1.62 -5.54 8.04
CA ARG A 223 3.04 -5.67 7.73
C ARG A 223 3.29 -6.90 6.89
N THR A 224 4.18 -6.78 5.89
CA THR A 224 4.75 -7.89 5.12
C THR A 224 6.20 -8.13 5.55
N GLY A 225 6.81 -9.20 5.09
CA GLY A 225 8.22 -9.52 5.35
C GLY A 225 8.41 -10.62 6.38
N ILE A 226 9.47 -10.54 7.20
CA ILE A 226 9.90 -11.60 8.12
C ILE A 226 8.90 -11.84 9.26
N ASP A 227 8.27 -10.78 9.76
CA ASP A 227 7.27 -10.85 10.83
C ASP A 227 5.94 -10.27 10.29
N PRO A 228 5.22 -11.02 9.43
CA PRO A 228 4.01 -10.55 8.78
C PRO A 228 2.86 -10.40 9.77
N LYS A 229 2.02 -9.39 9.55
CA LYS A 229 0.87 -9.11 10.39
C LYS A 229 -0.27 -8.53 9.58
N LEU A 230 -1.48 -9.00 9.82
CA LEU A 230 -2.67 -8.38 9.27
C LEU A 230 -3.04 -7.13 10.05
N ALA A 231 -3.44 -6.10 9.32
CA ALA A 231 -4.00 -4.87 9.88
C ALA A 231 -5.34 -5.16 10.58
N VAL A 232 -5.64 -4.37 11.59
CA VAL A 232 -6.92 -4.40 12.28
C VAL A 232 -7.76 -3.18 11.93
N LYS A 233 -9.07 -3.34 11.81
CA LYS A 233 -9.98 -2.22 11.60
C LYS A 233 -9.96 -1.32 12.84
N VAL A 234 -9.71 -0.03 12.63
CA VAL A 234 -9.63 0.97 13.71
C VAL A 234 -10.74 2.02 13.61
N MET A 235 -11.20 2.32 12.39
CA MET A 235 -12.31 3.21 12.13
C MET A 235 -13.14 2.66 10.98
N GLU A 236 -14.41 3.03 10.95
CA GLU A 236 -15.32 2.65 9.88
C GLU A 236 -16.17 3.85 9.43
N ASP A 237 -16.69 3.74 8.21
CA ASP A 237 -17.63 4.70 7.64
C ASP A 237 -17.05 6.12 7.48
N ILE A 238 -15.73 6.24 7.26
CA ILE A 238 -15.10 7.55 7.04
C ILE A 238 -15.39 8.02 5.60
N PRO A 239 -16.10 9.13 5.40
CA PRO A 239 -16.31 9.72 4.09
C PRO A 239 -14.98 10.03 3.40
N CYS A 240 -14.88 9.76 2.10
CA CYS A 240 -13.63 9.96 1.37
C CYS A 240 -13.18 11.42 1.32
N ASP A 241 -14.09 12.37 1.38
CA ASP A 241 -13.83 13.81 1.44
C ASP A 241 -13.24 14.28 2.79
N GLU A 242 -13.47 13.52 3.86
CA GLU A 242 -12.94 13.80 5.20
C GLU A 242 -11.65 13.02 5.51
N LEU A 243 -11.30 12.06 4.66
CA LEU A 243 -10.25 11.08 4.96
C LEU A 243 -8.86 11.70 5.16
N ALA A 244 -8.47 12.69 4.37
CA ALA A 244 -7.17 13.33 4.52
C ALA A 244 -7.02 14.02 5.90
N ASN A 245 -8.08 14.65 6.39
CA ASN A 245 -8.11 15.25 7.73
C ASN A 245 -7.97 14.19 8.82
N VAL A 246 -8.67 13.06 8.69
CA VAL A 246 -8.55 11.94 9.63
C VAL A 246 -7.13 11.38 9.64
N LEU A 247 -6.54 11.15 8.46
CA LEU A 247 -5.20 10.60 8.34
C LEU A 247 -4.10 11.54 8.79
N GLU A 248 -4.29 12.85 8.74
CA GLU A 248 -3.37 13.86 9.30
C GLU A 248 -3.05 13.58 10.78
N PHE A 249 -4.04 13.14 11.57
CA PHE A 249 -3.84 12.77 12.98
C PHE A 249 -3.30 11.36 13.16
N VAL A 250 -3.70 10.42 12.31
CA VAL A 250 -3.38 9.01 12.43
C VAL A 250 -1.94 8.71 12.02
N VAL A 251 -1.46 9.33 10.95
CA VAL A 251 -0.13 9.09 10.38
C VAL A 251 1.00 9.42 11.35
N PRO A 252 1.06 10.61 12.00
CA PRO A 252 2.12 10.93 12.94
C PRO A 252 2.18 9.98 14.14
N TYR A 253 1.03 9.52 14.61
CA TYR A 253 0.98 8.56 15.72
C TYR A 253 1.62 7.23 15.32
N HIS A 254 1.31 6.73 14.13
CA HIS A 254 1.86 5.48 13.62
C HIS A 254 3.36 5.58 13.33
N THR A 255 3.83 6.70 12.77
CA THR A 255 5.24 6.92 12.43
C THR A 255 6.11 7.13 13.66
N ARG A 256 5.62 7.77 14.72
CA ARG A 256 6.34 7.89 16.01
C ARG A 256 6.62 6.52 16.62
N GLU A 257 5.68 5.59 16.57
CA GLU A 257 5.90 4.22 17.04
C GLU A 257 6.98 3.48 16.23
N LYS A 258 7.10 3.77 14.93
CA LYS A 258 8.14 3.18 14.07
C LYS A 258 9.54 3.74 14.36
N MET A 259 9.65 5.06 14.62
CA MET A 259 10.94 5.71 14.85
C MET A 259 11.49 5.47 16.24
N HIS A 260 10.65 5.22 17.24
CA HIS A 260 11.03 4.96 18.63
C HIS A 260 10.40 3.66 19.14
N PRO A 261 10.86 2.48 18.69
CA PRO A 261 10.38 1.22 19.24
C PRO A 261 10.76 1.16 20.73
N ILE A 262 9.76 1.27 21.60
CA ILE A 262 9.97 1.16 23.06
C ILE A 262 10.39 -0.27 23.36
N LYS A 263 11.69 -0.47 23.65
CA LYS A 263 12.24 -1.76 24.06
C LYS A 263 11.51 -2.24 25.35
N GLY A 264 10.90 -3.41 25.27
CA GLY A 264 10.52 -4.19 26.45
C GLY A 264 9.09 -4.09 26.95
N LYS A 265 8.17 -3.37 26.34
CA LYS A 265 6.74 -3.41 26.72
C LYS A 265 5.90 -4.03 25.60
N LYS A 266 5.27 -5.18 25.89
CA LYS A 266 4.13 -5.66 25.09
C LYS A 266 3.01 -4.63 25.22
N TYR A 267 2.99 -3.65 24.35
CA TYR A 267 1.90 -2.68 24.27
C TYR A 267 0.65 -3.42 23.77
N LYS A 268 -0.32 -3.64 24.64
CA LYS A 268 -1.69 -3.90 24.22
C LYS A 268 -2.15 -2.58 23.57
N ARG A 269 -2.07 -2.49 22.24
CA ARG A 269 -2.52 -1.35 21.45
C ARG A 269 -3.99 -1.09 21.78
N ASN A 270 -4.26 -0.03 22.50
CA ASN A 270 -5.62 0.32 22.90
C ASN A 270 -6.22 1.26 21.86
N TRP A 271 -6.29 0.78 20.58
CA TRP A 271 -6.90 1.49 19.47
C TRP A 271 -8.36 1.87 19.71
N LYS A 272 -9.03 1.22 20.66
CA LYS A 272 -10.40 1.59 21.08
C LYS A 272 -10.49 2.98 21.68
N LYS A 273 -9.37 3.60 22.07
CA LYS A 273 -9.33 5.00 22.57
C LYS A 273 -9.01 6.04 21.48
N ALA A 274 -8.54 5.64 20.31
CA ALA A 274 -8.24 6.57 19.23
C ALA A 274 -9.47 7.38 18.75
N PRO A 275 -10.65 6.76 18.56
CA PRO A 275 -11.87 7.52 18.23
C PRO A 275 -12.24 8.55 19.30
N LEU A 276 -12.10 8.24 20.59
CA LEU A 276 -12.39 9.12 21.71
C LEU A 276 -11.43 10.31 21.83
N LEU A 277 -10.19 10.16 21.38
CA LEU A 277 -9.21 11.25 21.31
C LEU A 277 -9.48 12.15 20.12
N LEU A 278 -9.83 11.56 18.96
CA LEU A 278 -10.22 12.30 17.76
C LEU A 278 -11.51 13.11 17.98
N GLU A 279 -12.53 12.56 18.65
CA GLU A 279 -13.74 13.30 19.00
C GLU A 279 -13.45 14.51 19.90
N LYS A 280 -12.52 14.38 20.84
CA LYS A 280 -12.14 15.50 21.71
C LYS A 280 -11.34 16.58 21.01
N GLU A 281 -10.39 16.22 20.11
CA GLU A 281 -9.58 17.20 19.38
C GLU A 281 -10.36 17.91 18.26
N VAL A 282 -11.28 17.21 17.58
CA VAL A 282 -12.18 17.81 16.59
C VAL A 282 -13.17 18.76 17.24
N ILE A 283 -13.71 18.43 18.43
CA ILE A 283 -14.61 19.29 19.18
C ILE A 283 -13.89 20.56 19.67
N THR A 284 -12.62 20.45 20.12
CA THR A 284 -11.84 21.63 20.57
C THR A 284 -11.47 22.55 19.42
N LYS A 285 -11.06 22.04 18.25
CA LYS A 285 -10.78 22.88 17.07
C LYS A 285 -12.02 23.59 16.53
N ASN A 286 -13.15 22.89 16.42
CA ASN A 286 -14.41 23.50 15.98
C ASN A 286 -14.97 24.56 16.97
N THR A 287 -14.63 24.46 18.25
CA THR A 287 -14.98 25.50 19.24
C THR A 287 -14.04 26.70 19.18
N GLU A 288 -12.77 26.53 18.82
CA GLU A 288 -11.81 27.63 18.65
C GLU A 288 -12.05 28.42 17.35
N GLU A 289 -12.35 27.75 16.24
CA GLU A 289 -12.73 28.39 14.98
C GLU A 289 -14.07 29.10 15.06
N GLY A 290 -15.06 28.51 15.72
CA GLY A 290 -16.37 29.13 15.94
C GLY A 290 -16.39 30.35 16.91
N GLN A 291 -15.32 30.50 17.71
CA GLN A 291 -15.13 31.68 18.56
C GLN A 291 -14.41 32.82 17.84
N ASN A 292 -13.53 32.51 16.90
CA ASN A 292 -12.82 33.52 16.09
C ASN A 292 -13.76 34.21 15.07
N GLU A 293 -14.74 33.51 14.51
CA GLU A 293 -15.70 34.10 13.58
C GLU A 293 -16.75 35.04 14.28
N ARG A 294 -16.99 34.87 15.59
CA ARG A 294 -17.89 35.74 16.35
C ARG A 294 -17.23 36.99 16.92
N GLY A 295 -15.92 37.09 16.87
CA GLY A 295 -15.13 38.24 17.34
C GLY A 295 -14.92 39.35 16.32
N GLN A 296 -15.31 39.18 15.05
CA GLN A 296 -15.07 40.16 13.99
C GLN A 296 -16.34 40.93 13.50
N SER A 297 -17.48 40.79 14.15
CA SER A 297 -18.71 41.46 13.73
C SER A 297 -19.21 42.57 14.68
N HIS A 298 -18.32 43.23 15.42
CA HIS A 298 -18.62 44.47 16.11
C HIS A 298 -17.37 45.36 16.23
N VAL A 299 -17.07 46.15 15.21
CA VAL A 299 -16.59 47.55 15.27
C VAL A 299 -17.07 48.26 13.99
#